data_ad241669c8e607e03e9b0c06e9e5b0fe
#
_entry.id   ad241669c8e607e03e9b0c06e9e5b0fe
#
_cell.length_a   1.000
_cell.length_b   1.000
_cell.length_c   1.000
_cell.angle_alpha   90.00
_cell.angle_beta   90.00
_cell.angle_gamma   90.00
#
_symmetry.space_group_name_H-M   'P 1'
#
loop_
_entity.id
_entity.type
_entity.pdbx_description
1 polymer ?
#
loop_
_entity_poly.entity_id
_entity_poly.type
_entity_poly.pdbx_seq_one_letter_code
_entity_poly.pdbx_strand_id
1 'polypeptide(L)'
;MRPAGGRVGGWALAAAAVLSPTFAPCRLTAQSQPSITSLTGSTRSAGLVGAGVALVGDAGSMFANPAGLATIRGFALEGSYTQYPAEGTLSSAAAAVRLGRFNFGLAGLMRGPDTATTQPDDVLALTSVVYRFGMIALGASVKYVREGAAIPQVESWAGDVGVAIALFDILALGASVQNLGGDLSAGAHLPHRTRVGLTMNFVDPQGKARLRTTLEGQWPEGQPSVLVAGAEAGIFTAGGIGIIARVGVSGAAAANNQSPVALGAGVALGRLRIDYAYREFDMPNGGVHRVGARWGQ
;
A
#
# COMPACT_ATOMS: atom_id res chain seq x y z
N MET A 1 10.85 46.76 -80.71
CA MET A 1 11.74 45.66 -80.32
C MET A 1 11.45 45.27 -78.89
N ARG A 2 10.96 44.04 -78.66
CA ARG A 2 10.86 43.44 -77.36
C ARG A 2 12.24 42.94 -76.92
N PRO A 3 12.52 42.84 -75.60
CA PRO A 3 12.42 41.51 -74.96
C PRO A 3 11.81 41.58 -73.59
N ALA A 4 10.99 40.57 -73.17
CA ALA A 4 11.23 39.37 -72.36
C ALA A 4 11.62 39.70 -70.92
N GLY A 5 10.80 39.58 -69.88
CA GLY A 5 10.24 38.37 -69.38
C GLY A 5 11.08 37.87 -68.14
N GLY A 6 10.70 38.20 -66.93
CA GLY A 6 11.32 37.66 -65.71
C GLY A 6 10.33 37.63 -64.55
N ARG A 7 9.68 36.46 -64.35
CA ARG A 7 8.87 36.17 -63.19
C ARG A 7 9.81 35.95 -61.98
N VAL A 8 9.62 36.70 -60.93
CA VAL A 8 10.26 36.46 -59.64
C VAL A 8 9.16 36.01 -58.67
N GLY A 9 9.34 34.82 -58.19
CA GLY A 9 8.40 34.11 -57.29
C GLY A 9 8.19 34.82 -55.99
N GLY A 10 6.93 34.86 -55.57
CA GLY A 10 6.54 35.32 -54.26
C GLY A 10 6.87 34.30 -53.21
N TRP A 11 7.62 34.69 -52.22
CA TRP A 11 7.81 33.96 -50.97
C TRP A 11 6.68 34.36 -50.03
N ALA A 12 5.79 33.40 -49.75
CA ALA A 12 4.76 33.54 -48.73
C ALA A 12 5.43 33.46 -47.37
N LEU A 13 5.44 34.55 -46.65
CA LEU A 13 5.77 34.60 -45.21
C LEU A 13 4.62 33.98 -44.45
N ALA A 14 4.82 32.73 -43.96
CA ALA A 14 3.95 32.11 -42.99
C ALA A 14 4.17 32.79 -41.65
N ALA A 15 3.21 33.57 -41.20
CA ALA A 15 3.15 34.13 -39.87
C ALA A 15 2.90 32.97 -38.87
N ALA A 16 3.91 32.58 -38.12
CA ALA A 16 3.77 31.68 -36.97
C ALA A 16 3.03 32.41 -35.86
N ALA A 17 1.76 32.06 -35.66
CA ALA A 17 1.00 32.47 -34.49
C ALA A 17 1.60 31.81 -33.26
N VAL A 18 2.31 32.57 -32.44
CA VAL A 18 2.76 32.16 -31.10
C VAL A 18 1.51 32.04 -30.21
N LEU A 19 1.01 30.80 -30.05
CA LEU A 19 0.03 30.48 -29.03
C LEU A 19 0.70 30.61 -27.68
N SER A 20 0.52 31.75 -27.00
CA SER A 20 0.85 31.91 -25.61
C SER A 20 -0.02 30.93 -24.80
N PRO A 21 0.57 30.00 -24.02
CA PRO A 21 -0.23 29.19 -23.10
C PRO A 21 -0.78 30.13 -22.03
N THR A 22 -2.07 30.40 -22.08
CA THR A 22 -2.79 30.98 -20.94
C THR A 22 -2.71 29.97 -19.82
N PHE A 23 -1.82 30.19 -18.86
CA PHE A 23 -1.84 29.51 -17.58
C PHE A 23 -3.17 29.87 -16.89
N ALA A 24 -4.16 29.00 -17.04
CA ALA A 24 -5.32 29.03 -16.15
C ALA A 24 -4.78 28.85 -14.72
N PRO A 25 -5.18 29.69 -13.75
CA PRO A 25 -4.79 29.49 -12.36
C PRO A 25 -5.28 28.08 -11.97
N CYS A 26 -4.34 27.18 -11.68
CA CYS A 26 -4.62 25.90 -11.07
C CYS A 26 -5.36 26.23 -9.76
N ARG A 27 -6.68 25.96 -9.73
CA ARG A 27 -7.42 25.98 -8.48
C ARG A 27 -6.75 24.90 -7.65
N LEU A 28 -6.05 25.28 -6.60
CA LEU A 28 -5.72 24.41 -5.49
C LEU A 28 -7.06 23.90 -4.93
N THR A 29 -7.58 22.83 -5.50
CA THR A 29 -8.57 22.02 -4.83
C THR A 29 -7.85 21.53 -3.59
N ALA A 30 -8.38 21.87 -2.41
CA ALA A 30 -7.92 21.30 -1.16
C ALA A 30 -7.81 19.80 -1.40
N GLN A 31 -6.59 19.26 -1.38
CA GLN A 31 -6.37 17.83 -1.56
C GLN A 31 -7.06 17.16 -0.39
N SER A 32 -8.18 16.50 -0.65
CA SER A 32 -8.83 15.66 0.35
C SER A 32 -7.81 14.61 0.77
N GLN A 33 -7.58 14.50 2.07
CA GLN A 33 -6.69 13.48 2.60
C GLN A 33 -7.14 12.10 2.11
N PRO A 34 -6.21 11.19 1.78
CA PRO A 34 -6.58 9.85 1.34
C PRO A 34 -7.37 9.14 2.45
N SER A 35 -8.44 8.44 2.08
CA SER A 35 -9.21 7.62 3.02
C SER A 35 -8.29 6.70 3.82
N ILE A 36 -8.57 6.52 5.11
CA ILE A 36 -7.81 5.62 5.99
C ILE A 36 -7.77 4.19 5.44
N THR A 37 -8.77 3.78 4.68
CA THR A 37 -8.83 2.46 4.04
C THR A 37 -7.78 2.27 2.93
N SER A 38 -7.23 3.37 2.40
CA SER A 38 -6.18 3.35 1.38
C SER A 38 -4.77 3.26 1.97
N LEU A 39 -4.62 3.49 3.26
CA LEU A 39 -3.34 3.53 3.93
C LEU A 39 -2.80 2.11 4.18
N THR A 40 -1.48 1.99 4.14
CA THR A 40 -0.80 0.71 4.40
C THR A 40 -0.62 0.51 5.90
N GLY A 41 -1.13 -0.59 6.46
CA GLY A 41 -1.02 -0.89 7.89
C GLY A 41 0.27 -1.59 8.30
N SER A 42 1.02 -2.21 7.38
CA SER A 42 2.25 -2.96 7.66
C SER A 42 3.50 -2.18 7.24
N THR A 43 4.53 -2.13 8.11
CA THR A 43 5.83 -1.50 7.78
C THR A 43 6.54 -2.24 6.66
N ARG A 44 6.43 -3.58 6.62
CA ARG A 44 6.99 -4.39 5.55
C ARG A 44 6.40 -4.00 4.19
N SER A 45 5.08 -3.93 4.12
CA SER A 45 4.35 -3.53 2.91
C SER A 45 4.66 -2.08 2.53
N ALA A 46 4.81 -1.18 3.50
CA ALA A 46 5.20 0.21 3.25
C ALA A 46 6.57 0.32 2.56
N GLY A 47 7.57 -0.47 2.99
CA GLY A 47 8.88 -0.54 2.33
C GLY A 47 8.85 -1.18 0.92
N LEU A 48 7.71 -1.74 0.51
CA LEU A 48 7.43 -2.31 -0.81
C LEU A 48 6.38 -1.48 -1.57
N VAL A 49 6.28 -0.17 -1.28
CA VAL A 49 5.28 0.77 -1.86
C VAL A 49 3.83 0.28 -1.70
N GLY A 50 3.52 -0.39 -0.60
CA GLY A 50 2.18 -0.88 -0.32
C GLY A 50 1.83 -2.22 -0.97
N ALA A 51 2.75 -2.89 -1.67
CA ALA A 51 2.53 -4.26 -2.12
C ALA A 51 2.26 -5.18 -0.93
N GLY A 52 1.24 -6.02 -1.02
CA GLY A 52 0.83 -6.83 0.13
C GLY A 52 -0.13 -7.96 -0.18
N VAL A 53 -0.80 -7.97 -1.35
CA VAL A 53 -1.90 -8.90 -1.64
C VAL A 53 -1.46 -10.36 -1.66
N ALA A 54 -0.23 -10.64 -2.07
CA ALA A 54 0.37 -11.98 -2.09
C ALA A 54 1.43 -12.19 -1.00
N LEU A 55 1.64 -11.20 -0.11
CA LEU A 55 2.51 -11.37 1.06
C LEU A 55 1.73 -12.11 2.15
N VAL A 56 2.26 -13.24 2.56
CA VAL A 56 1.62 -14.12 3.55
C VAL A 56 2.49 -14.28 4.80
N GLY A 57 1.85 -14.53 5.95
CA GLY A 57 2.51 -14.94 7.17
C GLY A 57 2.73 -13.85 8.21
N ASP A 58 2.45 -12.60 7.92
CA ASP A 58 2.52 -11.50 8.87
C ASP A 58 1.10 -11.12 9.33
N ALA A 59 0.92 -10.68 10.58
CA ALA A 59 -0.39 -10.25 11.06
C ALA A 59 -0.92 -9.04 10.28
N GLY A 60 -0.05 -8.10 9.90
CA GLY A 60 -0.41 -6.94 9.09
C GLY A 60 -0.79 -7.24 7.63
N SER A 61 -0.62 -8.48 7.16
CA SER A 61 -1.04 -8.85 5.80
C SER A 61 -2.54 -8.72 5.58
N MET A 62 -3.35 -8.81 6.66
CA MET A 62 -4.81 -8.69 6.59
C MET A 62 -5.29 -7.32 6.10
N PHE A 63 -4.48 -6.27 6.23
CA PHE A 63 -4.82 -4.96 5.67
C PHE A 63 -4.83 -4.94 4.13
N ALA A 64 -4.11 -5.86 3.50
CA ALA A 64 -4.06 -5.99 2.04
C ALA A 64 -4.90 -7.14 1.50
N ASN A 65 -4.91 -8.25 2.24
CA ASN A 65 -5.61 -9.49 1.86
C ASN A 65 -5.87 -10.31 3.14
N PRO A 66 -7.12 -10.52 3.55
CA PRO A 66 -7.40 -11.35 4.72
C PRO A 66 -6.78 -12.75 4.63
N ALA A 67 -6.73 -13.36 3.44
CA ALA A 67 -6.11 -14.67 3.24
C ALA A 67 -4.60 -14.71 3.52
N GLY A 68 -3.93 -13.55 3.64
CA GLY A 68 -2.51 -13.45 4.00
C GLY A 68 -2.16 -14.03 5.38
N LEU A 69 -3.14 -14.21 6.27
CA LEU A 69 -2.94 -14.86 7.56
C LEU A 69 -2.73 -16.39 7.46
N ALA A 70 -2.96 -16.99 6.31
CA ALA A 70 -3.04 -18.45 6.13
C ALA A 70 -1.79 -19.23 6.54
N THR A 71 -0.61 -18.61 6.49
CA THR A 71 0.65 -19.29 6.82
C THR A 71 1.12 -19.06 8.26
N ILE A 72 0.38 -18.28 9.05
CA ILE A 72 0.65 -18.13 10.48
C ILE A 72 0.42 -19.48 11.17
N ARG A 73 1.45 -19.98 11.86
CA ARG A 73 1.44 -21.33 12.46
C ARG A 73 0.96 -21.37 13.91
N GLY A 74 0.99 -20.25 14.60
CA GLY A 74 0.60 -20.13 16.00
C GLY A 74 0.01 -18.76 16.26
N PHE A 75 0.81 -17.87 16.81
CA PHE A 75 0.43 -16.50 17.13
C PHE A 75 1.41 -15.51 16.47
N ALA A 76 0.88 -14.41 15.98
CA ALA A 76 1.66 -13.33 15.39
C ALA A 76 1.13 -11.96 15.84
N LEU A 77 2.05 -11.04 16.08
CA LEU A 77 1.78 -9.64 16.41
C LEU A 77 2.54 -8.72 15.45
N GLU A 78 1.96 -7.60 15.15
CA GLU A 78 2.61 -6.51 14.41
C GLU A 78 2.12 -5.18 14.96
N GLY A 79 3.03 -4.22 15.11
CA GLY A 79 2.70 -2.83 15.43
C GLY A 79 3.59 -1.90 14.64
N SER A 80 3.07 -0.72 14.24
CA SER A 80 3.88 0.29 13.57
C SER A 80 3.43 1.71 13.92
N TYR A 81 4.38 2.62 13.77
CA TYR A 81 4.19 4.04 13.94
C TYR A 81 4.82 4.79 12.78
N THR A 82 4.09 5.75 12.25
CA THR A 82 4.51 6.62 11.16
C THR A 82 4.24 8.06 11.53
N GLN A 83 5.19 8.91 11.29
CA GLN A 83 5.00 10.35 11.37
C GLN A 83 5.01 10.94 9.96
N TYR A 84 3.96 11.64 9.61
CA TYR A 84 3.86 12.40 8.37
C TYR A 84 4.22 13.85 8.64
N PRO A 85 5.10 14.48 7.84
CA PRO A 85 5.34 15.92 7.93
C PRO A 85 4.01 16.68 7.67
N ALA A 86 3.58 17.52 8.60
CA ALA A 86 2.37 18.34 8.52
C ALA A 86 1.02 17.63 8.37
N GLU A 87 0.98 16.29 8.38
CA GLU A 87 -0.27 15.51 8.22
C GLU A 87 -0.63 14.67 9.45
N GLY A 88 0.18 14.75 10.52
CA GLY A 88 -0.08 14.01 11.75
C GLY A 88 0.61 12.64 11.81
N THR A 89 -0.01 11.69 12.49
CA THR A 89 0.56 10.38 12.78
C THR A 89 -0.32 9.24 12.27
N LEU A 90 0.28 8.11 11.93
CA LEU A 90 -0.43 6.87 11.65
C LEU A 90 0.13 5.74 12.52
N SER A 91 -0.71 5.21 13.36
CA SER A 91 -0.40 4.03 14.18
C SER A 91 -1.15 2.82 13.66
N SER A 92 -0.54 1.65 13.72
CA SER A 92 -1.20 0.38 13.43
C SER A 92 -0.87 -0.68 14.46
N ALA A 93 -1.83 -1.57 14.68
CA ALA A 93 -1.62 -2.79 15.44
C ALA A 93 -2.37 -3.94 14.77
N ALA A 94 -1.79 -5.13 14.79
CA ALA A 94 -2.42 -6.34 14.28
C ALA A 94 -2.01 -7.55 15.13
N ALA A 95 -2.95 -8.46 15.33
CA ALA A 95 -2.72 -9.73 16.01
C ALA A 95 -3.42 -10.84 15.22
N ALA A 96 -2.80 -12.01 15.16
CA ALA A 96 -3.42 -13.17 14.53
C ALA A 96 -3.06 -14.45 15.26
N VAL A 97 -3.99 -15.40 15.25
CA VAL A 97 -3.85 -16.70 15.91
C VAL A 97 -4.39 -17.80 15.02
N ARG A 98 -3.73 -18.95 15.03
CA ARG A 98 -4.19 -20.16 14.35
C ARG A 98 -4.87 -21.11 15.31
N LEU A 99 -6.09 -21.51 14.99
CA LEU A 99 -6.86 -22.51 15.70
C LEU A 99 -7.30 -23.61 14.72
N GLY A 100 -6.61 -24.72 14.72
CA GLY A 100 -6.85 -25.81 13.79
C GLY A 100 -6.60 -25.42 12.31
N ARG A 101 -7.66 -25.43 11.49
CA ARG A 101 -7.62 -25.04 10.07
C ARG A 101 -7.95 -23.57 9.85
N PHE A 102 -8.33 -22.85 10.91
CA PHE A 102 -8.71 -21.46 10.84
C PHE A 102 -7.60 -20.56 11.37
N ASN A 103 -7.42 -19.43 10.73
CA ASN A 103 -6.65 -18.32 11.28
C ASN A 103 -7.62 -17.16 11.55
N PHE A 104 -7.52 -16.58 12.72
CA PHE A 104 -8.29 -15.41 13.14
C PHE A 104 -7.34 -14.22 13.28
N GLY A 105 -7.80 -13.05 12.89
CA GLY A 105 -7.03 -11.81 12.99
C GLY A 105 -7.87 -10.68 13.53
N LEU A 106 -7.21 -9.77 14.24
CA LEU A 106 -7.73 -8.48 14.68
C LEU A 106 -6.69 -7.41 14.36
N ALA A 107 -7.10 -6.31 13.77
CA ALA A 107 -6.18 -5.21 13.49
C ALA A 107 -6.88 -3.85 13.55
N GLY A 108 -6.08 -2.80 13.71
CA GLY A 108 -6.52 -1.43 13.69
C GLY A 108 -5.49 -0.50 13.09
N LEU A 109 -6.00 0.57 12.49
CA LEU A 109 -5.26 1.76 12.07
C LEU A 109 -5.88 2.96 12.75
N MET A 110 -5.05 3.91 13.17
CA MET A 110 -5.46 5.17 13.74
C MET A 110 -4.60 6.27 13.15
N ARG A 111 -5.24 7.23 12.49
CA ARG A 111 -4.59 8.43 11.98
C ARG A 111 -4.99 9.59 12.85
N GLY A 112 -4.03 10.08 13.65
CA GLY A 112 -4.20 11.27 14.48
C GLY A 112 -3.85 12.52 13.70
N PRO A 113 -4.54 13.65 13.98
CA PRO A 113 -4.19 14.94 13.42
C PRO A 113 -2.80 15.39 13.90
N ASP A 114 -2.20 16.33 13.18
CA ASP A 114 -1.09 17.09 13.74
C ASP A 114 -1.55 17.90 14.96
N THR A 115 -0.67 18.08 15.94
CA THR A 115 -0.93 18.66 17.27
C THR A 115 -1.68 20.01 17.30
N ALA A 116 -1.87 20.64 16.14
CA ALA A 116 -2.51 21.94 15.99
C ALA A 116 -4.03 21.90 15.74
N THR A 117 -4.65 20.73 15.52
CA THR A 117 -6.06 20.64 15.17
C THR A 117 -6.88 19.88 16.21
N THR A 118 -8.10 20.35 16.47
CA THR A 118 -9.08 19.68 17.33
C THR A 118 -9.94 18.65 16.57
N GLN A 119 -9.50 18.24 15.37
CA GLN A 119 -10.24 17.25 14.58
C GLN A 119 -10.15 15.87 15.19
N PRO A 120 -11.25 15.11 15.19
CA PRO A 120 -11.23 13.74 15.68
C PRO A 120 -10.39 12.84 14.78
N ASP A 121 -9.83 11.79 15.40
CA ASP A 121 -8.98 10.82 14.72
C ASP A 121 -9.77 10.00 13.68
N ASP A 122 -9.10 9.60 12.60
CA ASP A 122 -9.60 8.55 11.73
C ASP A 122 -9.24 7.19 12.31
N VAL A 123 -10.19 6.30 12.29
CA VAL A 123 -10.04 4.95 12.85
C VAL A 123 -10.52 3.91 11.85
N LEU A 124 -9.73 2.87 11.69
CA LEU A 124 -10.12 1.63 11.02
C LEU A 124 -9.86 0.48 11.98
N ALA A 125 -10.89 -0.30 12.28
CA ALA A 125 -10.76 -1.56 13.01
C ALA A 125 -11.28 -2.70 12.14
N LEU A 126 -10.57 -3.82 12.10
CA LEU A 126 -10.99 -4.98 11.30
C LEU A 126 -10.77 -6.28 12.04
N THR A 127 -11.65 -7.25 11.77
CA THR A 127 -11.49 -8.65 12.17
C THR A 127 -11.52 -9.53 10.94
N SER A 128 -10.71 -10.59 10.95
CA SER A 128 -10.56 -11.48 9.80
C SER A 128 -10.68 -12.93 10.22
N VAL A 129 -11.26 -13.73 9.35
CA VAL A 129 -11.25 -15.19 9.43
C VAL A 129 -10.71 -15.76 8.14
N VAL A 130 -9.84 -16.76 8.26
CA VAL A 130 -9.23 -17.45 7.11
C VAL A 130 -9.37 -18.94 7.30
N TYR A 131 -9.85 -19.60 6.26
CA TYR A 131 -9.87 -21.06 6.17
C TYR A 131 -8.85 -21.52 5.15
N ARG A 132 -8.00 -22.47 5.56
CA ARG A 132 -6.96 -23.03 4.70
C ARG A 132 -7.27 -24.50 4.38
N PHE A 133 -7.25 -24.83 3.08
CA PHE A 133 -7.33 -26.19 2.58
C PHE A 133 -6.22 -26.44 1.55
N GLY A 134 -5.27 -27.28 1.95
CA GLY A 134 -4.10 -27.56 1.11
C GLY A 134 -3.27 -26.32 0.80
N MET A 135 -3.12 -26.01 -0.49
CA MET A 135 -2.36 -24.86 -1.00
C MET A 135 -3.20 -23.58 -1.11
N ILE A 136 -4.52 -23.67 -0.92
CA ILE A 136 -5.45 -22.56 -1.08
C ILE A 136 -5.91 -22.09 0.28
N ALA A 137 -6.04 -20.78 0.44
CA ALA A 137 -6.66 -20.15 1.58
C ALA A 137 -7.70 -19.13 1.12
N LEU A 138 -8.84 -19.14 1.79
CA LEU A 138 -9.91 -18.16 1.60
C LEU A 138 -10.03 -17.35 2.89
N GLY A 139 -10.10 -16.03 2.75
CA GLY A 139 -10.22 -15.11 3.86
C GLY A 139 -11.35 -14.13 3.67
N ALA A 140 -11.97 -13.75 4.77
CA ALA A 140 -12.94 -12.67 4.83
C ALA A 140 -12.65 -11.78 6.04
N SER A 141 -12.96 -10.50 5.91
CA SER A 141 -12.88 -9.52 7.00
C SER A 141 -14.13 -8.70 7.07
N VAL A 142 -14.45 -8.26 8.28
CA VAL A 142 -15.39 -7.17 8.54
C VAL A 142 -14.61 -6.03 9.16
N LYS A 143 -14.85 -4.81 8.71
CA LYS A 143 -14.17 -3.62 9.20
C LYS A 143 -15.14 -2.49 9.51
N TYR A 144 -14.83 -1.77 10.57
CA TYR A 144 -15.41 -0.50 10.93
C TYR A 144 -14.46 0.61 10.51
N VAL A 145 -14.98 1.64 9.86
CA VAL A 145 -14.22 2.80 9.40
C VAL A 145 -14.91 4.05 9.95
N ARG A 146 -14.13 4.92 10.59
CA ARG A 146 -14.54 6.26 10.98
C ARG A 146 -13.53 7.25 10.41
N GLU A 147 -14.01 8.22 9.64
CA GLU A 147 -13.23 9.34 9.12
C GLU A 147 -13.66 10.61 9.81
N GLY A 148 -12.93 11.00 10.84
CA GLY A 148 -13.24 12.14 11.70
C GLY A 148 -12.88 13.48 11.08
N ALA A 149 -11.90 13.50 10.16
CA ALA A 149 -11.50 14.70 9.42
C ALA A 149 -12.54 15.12 8.36
N ALA A 150 -13.47 14.25 7.98
CA ALA A 150 -14.58 14.58 7.11
C ALA A 150 -15.63 15.41 7.85
N ILE A 151 -16.21 16.41 7.19
CA ILE A 151 -17.31 17.19 7.73
C ILE A 151 -18.52 17.03 6.81
N PRO A 152 -19.62 16.36 7.27
CA PRO A 152 -19.78 15.72 8.58
C PRO A 152 -18.87 14.48 8.77
N GLN A 153 -18.59 14.13 10.01
CA GLN A 153 -17.90 12.88 10.37
C GLN A 153 -18.62 11.68 9.73
N VAL A 154 -17.84 10.77 9.19
CA VAL A 154 -18.35 9.63 8.44
C VAL A 154 -17.99 8.33 9.14
N GLU A 155 -19.00 7.45 9.30
CA GLU A 155 -18.84 6.11 9.86
C GLU A 155 -19.44 5.08 8.92
N SER A 156 -18.76 3.95 8.76
CA SER A 156 -19.21 2.88 7.88
C SER A 156 -18.71 1.50 8.30
N TRP A 157 -19.48 0.48 7.93
CA TRP A 157 -19.07 -0.92 7.99
C TRP A 157 -18.85 -1.45 6.57
N ALA A 158 -17.75 -2.14 6.37
CA ALA A 158 -17.42 -2.74 5.08
C ALA A 158 -16.83 -4.15 5.25
N GLY A 159 -16.82 -4.91 4.20
CA GLY A 159 -16.23 -6.24 4.14
C GLY A 159 -15.06 -6.32 3.16
N ASP A 160 -14.14 -7.23 3.40
CA ASP A 160 -13.12 -7.61 2.44
C ASP A 160 -13.18 -9.13 2.23
N VAL A 161 -12.90 -9.56 1.03
CA VAL A 161 -12.69 -10.97 0.70
C VAL A 161 -11.36 -11.16 0.00
N GLY A 162 -10.72 -12.30 0.21
CA GLY A 162 -9.44 -12.57 -0.39
C GLY A 162 -9.13 -14.04 -0.54
N VAL A 163 -8.22 -14.32 -1.45
CA VAL A 163 -7.68 -15.65 -1.72
C VAL A 163 -6.16 -15.59 -1.75
N ALA A 164 -5.52 -16.64 -1.25
CA ALA A 164 -4.10 -16.87 -1.40
C ALA A 164 -3.86 -18.31 -1.83
N ILE A 165 -2.93 -18.50 -2.76
CA ILE A 165 -2.52 -19.83 -3.26
C ILE A 165 -1.00 -19.90 -3.13
N ALA A 166 -0.50 -20.87 -2.37
CA ALA A 166 0.93 -21.10 -2.19
C ALA A 166 1.36 -22.35 -2.97
N LEU A 167 2.32 -22.18 -3.87
CA LEU A 167 2.85 -23.22 -4.74
C LEU A 167 4.30 -23.52 -4.35
N PHE A 168 4.54 -24.69 -3.78
CA PHE A 168 5.87 -25.26 -3.48
C PHE A 168 6.80 -24.35 -2.67
N ASP A 169 6.27 -23.47 -1.80
CA ASP A 169 7.03 -22.46 -1.04
C ASP A 169 7.83 -21.46 -1.92
N ILE A 170 7.71 -21.55 -3.24
CA ILE A 170 8.41 -20.71 -4.21
C ILE A 170 7.53 -19.55 -4.64
N LEU A 171 6.25 -19.81 -4.95
CA LEU A 171 5.32 -18.85 -5.52
C LEU A 171 4.07 -18.73 -4.65
N ALA A 172 3.68 -17.54 -4.32
CA ALA A 172 2.39 -17.22 -3.76
C ALA A 172 1.61 -16.30 -4.72
N LEU A 173 0.38 -16.65 -4.99
CA LEU A 173 -0.58 -15.81 -5.70
C LEU A 173 -1.57 -15.26 -4.69
N GLY A 174 -1.99 -14.02 -4.86
CA GLY A 174 -2.98 -13.38 -4.00
C GLY A 174 -3.96 -12.53 -4.79
N ALA A 175 -5.21 -12.55 -4.38
CA ALA A 175 -6.21 -11.60 -4.86
C ALA A 175 -7.12 -11.18 -3.70
N SER A 176 -7.57 -9.93 -3.73
CA SER A 176 -8.55 -9.42 -2.76
C SER A 176 -9.45 -8.37 -3.38
N VAL A 177 -10.68 -8.31 -2.88
CA VAL A 177 -11.62 -7.22 -3.11
C VAL A 177 -11.94 -6.62 -1.74
N GLN A 178 -11.77 -5.32 -1.63
CA GLN A 178 -11.85 -4.59 -0.38
C GLN A 178 -12.98 -3.55 -0.42
N ASN A 179 -13.48 -3.19 0.75
CA ASN A 179 -14.52 -2.16 0.97
C ASN A 179 -15.89 -2.54 0.39
N LEU A 180 -16.26 -3.81 0.41
CA LEU A 180 -17.57 -4.28 -0.03
C LEU A 180 -18.66 -3.81 0.96
N GLY A 181 -19.74 -3.22 0.45
CA GLY A 181 -20.91 -2.82 1.24
C GLY A 181 -20.69 -1.59 2.13
N GLY A 182 -19.60 -0.86 1.94
CA GLY A 182 -19.27 0.33 2.75
C GLY A 182 -20.05 1.58 2.33
N ASP A 183 -21.33 1.68 2.68
CA ASP A 183 -22.07 2.92 2.50
C ASP A 183 -21.77 3.89 3.65
N LEU A 184 -21.26 5.06 3.31
CA LEU A 184 -21.00 6.13 4.26
C LEU A 184 -22.32 6.84 4.58
N SER A 185 -22.51 7.24 5.83
CA SER A 185 -23.73 7.86 6.35
C SER A 185 -24.23 9.12 5.62
N ALA A 186 -23.47 9.66 4.68
CA ALA A 186 -23.79 10.84 3.88
C ALA A 186 -24.13 10.54 2.40
N GLY A 187 -24.42 9.28 2.05
CA GLY A 187 -24.68 8.86 0.66
C GLY A 187 -23.44 8.69 -0.21
N ALA A 188 -22.23 8.75 0.37
CA ALA A 188 -20.99 8.36 -0.26
C ALA A 188 -20.63 6.93 0.17
N HIS A 189 -20.10 6.11 -0.72
CA HIS A 189 -19.61 4.79 -0.38
C HIS A 189 -18.07 4.77 -0.24
N LEU A 190 -17.55 3.80 0.51
CA LEU A 190 -16.11 3.55 0.54
C LEU A 190 -15.67 3.04 -0.83
N PRO A 191 -14.64 3.64 -1.47
CA PRO A 191 -14.20 3.21 -2.77
C PRO A 191 -13.72 1.76 -2.72
N HIS A 192 -14.28 0.93 -3.58
CA HIS A 192 -13.85 -0.45 -3.73
C HIS A 192 -12.41 -0.50 -4.23
N ARG A 193 -11.66 -1.50 -3.81
CA ARG A 193 -10.31 -1.74 -4.31
C ARG A 193 -10.13 -3.22 -4.61
N THR A 194 -9.83 -3.52 -5.87
CA THR A 194 -9.41 -4.86 -6.29
C THR A 194 -7.88 -4.90 -6.34
N ARG A 195 -7.30 -5.98 -5.83
CA ARG A 195 -5.86 -6.21 -5.83
C ARG A 195 -5.58 -7.62 -6.30
N VAL A 196 -4.60 -7.79 -7.19
CA VAL A 196 -4.12 -9.11 -7.66
C VAL A 196 -2.61 -9.06 -7.76
N GLY A 197 -1.94 -10.08 -7.29
CA GLY A 197 -0.48 -10.09 -7.33
C GLY A 197 0.12 -11.45 -7.09
N LEU A 198 1.43 -11.47 -7.22
CA LEU A 198 2.25 -12.64 -6.95
C LEU A 198 3.48 -12.25 -6.11
N THR A 199 3.97 -13.22 -5.37
CA THR A 199 5.24 -13.13 -4.64
C THR A 199 6.05 -14.36 -4.94
N MET A 200 7.32 -14.20 -5.31
CA MET A 200 8.20 -15.29 -5.69
C MET A 200 9.47 -15.27 -4.84
N ASN A 201 9.83 -16.42 -4.29
CA ASN A 201 11.10 -16.65 -3.62
C ASN A 201 12.11 -17.19 -4.63
N PHE A 202 13.17 -16.43 -4.93
CA PHE A 202 14.23 -16.83 -5.88
C PHE A 202 15.36 -17.62 -5.23
N VAL A 203 15.51 -17.49 -3.92
CA VAL A 203 16.50 -18.20 -3.13
C VAL A 203 15.76 -18.89 -2.01
N ASP A 204 16.26 -20.04 -1.57
CA ASP A 204 15.65 -20.85 -0.52
C ASP A 204 15.19 -19.99 0.66
N PRO A 205 13.88 -19.95 0.94
CA PRO A 205 13.34 -19.14 2.01
C PRO A 205 13.78 -19.60 3.41
N GLN A 206 14.38 -20.77 3.53
CA GLN A 206 14.96 -21.31 4.77
C GLN A 206 16.48 -21.16 4.81
N GLY A 207 17.09 -20.76 3.70
CA GLY A 207 18.54 -20.54 3.59
C GLY A 207 19.05 -19.30 4.34
N LYS A 208 20.39 -19.19 4.39
CA LYS A 208 21.05 -18.02 4.98
C LYS A 208 20.83 -16.75 4.14
N ALA A 209 20.81 -16.87 2.82
CA ALA A 209 20.45 -15.78 1.92
C ALA A 209 19.02 -15.98 1.43
N ARG A 210 18.25 -14.92 1.36
CA ARG A 210 16.85 -14.93 0.91
C ARG A 210 16.64 -13.80 -0.07
N LEU A 211 15.96 -14.09 -1.16
CA LEU A 211 15.54 -13.09 -2.13
C LEU A 211 14.08 -13.36 -2.50
N ARG A 212 13.26 -12.37 -2.30
CA ARG A 212 11.84 -12.40 -2.63
C ARG A 212 11.49 -11.20 -3.49
N THR A 213 10.67 -11.42 -4.50
CA THR A 213 10.07 -10.34 -5.29
C THR A 213 8.57 -10.40 -5.20
N THR A 214 7.92 -9.28 -5.39
CA THR A 214 6.47 -9.17 -5.47
C THR A 214 6.08 -8.26 -6.63
N LEU A 215 4.99 -8.63 -7.29
CA LEU A 215 4.37 -7.83 -8.34
C LEU A 215 2.87 -7.80 -8.07
N GLU A 216 2.26 -6.62 -8.11
CA GLU A 216 0.87 -6.43 -7.75
C GLU A 216 0.22 -5.35 -8.61
N GLY A 217 -0.95 -5.67 -9.19
CA GLY A 217 -1.86 -4.71 -9.78
C GLY A 217 -2.93 -4.30 -8.76
N GLN A 218 -3.24 -3.02 -8.72
CA GLN A 218 -4.26 -2.44 -7.86
C GLN A 218 -5.23 -1.62 -8.70
N TRP A 219 -6.52 -1.82 -8.51
CA TRP A 219 -7.61 -1.12 -9.20
C TRP A 219 -8.52 -0.46 -8.15
N PRO A 220 -8.15 0.72 -7.65
CA PRO A 220 -9.03 1.49 -6.78
C PRO A 220 -10.14 2.12 -7.61
N GLU A 221 -11.36 2.10 -7.08
CA GLU A 221 -12.51 2.73 -7.72
C GLU A 221 -12.32 4.25 -7.83
N GLY A 222 -12.67 4.80 -8.99
CA GLY A 222 -12.55 6.24 -9.25
C GLY A 222 -11.12 6.78 -9.39
N GLN A 223 -10.11 5.90 -9.40
CA GLN A 223 -8.71 6.29 -9.56
C GLN A 223 -8.02 5.41 -10.62
N PRO A 224 -6.92 5.89 -11.23
CA PRO A 224 -6.14 5.08 -12.15
C PRO A 224 -5.61 3.80 -11.50
N SER A 225 -5.52 2.74 -12.28
CA SER A 225 -4.88 1.49 -11.87
C SER A 225 -3.40 1.69 -11.63
N VAL A 226 -2.86 0.97 -10.65
CA VAL A 226 -1.47 1.08 -10.23
C VAL A 226 -0.81 -0.28 -10.30
N LEU A 227 0.36 -0.35 -10.94
CA LEU A 227 1.24 -1.50 -10.88
C LEU A 227 2.33 -1.22 -9.83
N VAL A 228 2.53 -2.17 -8.94
CA VAL A 228 3.54 -2.09 -7.89
C VAL A 228 4.47 -3.28 -7.99
N ALA A 229 5.77 -3.03 -7.94
CA ALA A 229 6.80 -4.07 -7.89
C ALA A 229 7.69 -3.85 -6.67
N GLY A 230 8.14 -4.93 -6.05
CA GLY A 230 9.02 -4.85 -4.89
C GLY A 230 9.99 -6.02 -4.80
N ALA A 231 11.10 -5.79 -4.11
CA ALA A 231 12.08 -6.82 -3.78
C ALA A 231 12.48 -6.73 -2.30
N GLU A 232 12.64 -7.89 -1.69
CA GLU A 232 13.12 -8.06 -0.31
C GLU A 232 14.31 -9.02 -0.35
N ALA A 233 15.49 -8.57 0.09
CA ALA A 233 16.68 -9.39 0.22
C ALA A 233 17.09 -9.46 1.69
N GLY A 234 17.54 -10.61 2.17
CA GLY A 234 17.96 -10.80 3.54
C GLY A 234 19.10 -11.79 3.68
N ILE A 235 19.95 -11.55 4.67
CA ILE A 235 21.02 -12.47 5.08
C ILE A 235 20.79 -12.84 6.54
N PHE A 236 20.81 -14.12 6.85
CA PHE A 236 20.48 -14.68 8.16
C PHE A 236 21.61 -15.58 8.67
N THR A 237 21.88 -15.52 9.97
CA THR A 237 22.74 -16.47 10.67
C THR A 237 21.93 -17.72 11.06
N ALA A 238 22.64 -18.78 11.45
CA ALA A 238 22.02 -20.01 11.96
C ALA A 238 21.17 -19.77 13.23
N GLY A 239 21.44 -18.72 14.00
CA GLY A 239 20.66 -18.32 15.19
C GLY A 239 19.41 -17.49 14.88
N GLY A 240 19.07 -17.28 13.60
CA GLY A 240 17.91 -16.49 13.23
C GLY A 240 18.08 -14.97 13.33
N ILE A 241 19.32 -14.51 13.57
CA ILE A 241 19.66 -13.08 13.46
C ILE A 241 19.90 -12.76 11.98
N GLY A 242 19.31 -11.68 11.50
CA GLY A 242 19.46 -11.32 10.09
C GLY A 242 19.19 -9.85 9.82
N ILE A 243 19.67 -9.41 8.65
CA ILE A 243 19.44 -8.08 8.11
C ILE A 243 18.64 -8.24 6.84
N ILE A 244 17.69 -7.36 6.64
CA ILE A 244 16.76 -7.36 5.51
C ILE A 244 16.78 -5.98 4.88
N ALA A 245 16.89 -5.92 3.55
CA ALA A 245 16.70 -4.72 2.76
C ALA A 245 15.49 -4.88 1.84
N ARG A 246 14.78 -3.77 1.59
CA ARG A 246 13.59 -3.74 0.72
C ARG A 246 13.63 -2.54 -0.20
N VAL A 247 13.11 -2.73 -1.38
CA VAL A 247 12.83 -1.65 -2.32
C VAL A 247 11.50 -1.93 -3.00
N GLY A 248 10.70 -0.89 -3.17
CA GLY A 248 9.45 -0.95 -3.91
C GLY A 248 9.36 0.18 -4.91
N VAL A 249 8.70 -0.07 -6.04
CA VAL A 249 8.46 0.90 -7.09
C VAL A 249 6.99 0.84 -7.50
N SER A 250 6.35 1.98 -7.64
CA SER A 250 4.97 2.13 -8.09
C SER A 250 4.95 2.76 -9.47
N GLY A 251 4.14 2.20 -10.37
CA GLY A 251 3.89 2.79 -11.70
C GLY A 251 2.92 3.97 -11.69
N ALA A 252 2.32 4.30 -10.54
CA ALA A 252 1.52 5.51 -10.42
C ALA A 252 2.45 6.72 -10.29
N ALA A 253 2.49 7.54 -11.34
CA ALA A 253 3.07 8.86 -11.19
C ALA A 253 2.30 9.63 -10.11
N ALA A 254 3.00 10.15 -9.13
CA ALA A 254 2.79 11.40 -8.39
C ALA A 254 1.37 11.98 -8.20
N ALA A 255 0.30 11.22 -8.39
CA ALA A 255 -1.07 11.73 -8.19
C ALA A 255 -1.30 12.26 -6.76
N ASN A 256 -0.43 11.87 -5.81
CA ASN A 256 -0.50 12.27 -4.41
C ASN A 256 0.83 12.88 -3.91
N ASN A 257 1.65 13.47 -4.76
CA ASN A 257 2.97 14.02 -4.41
C ASN A 257 3.89 13.02 -3.69
N GLN A 258 3.69 11.71 -3.90
CA GLN A 258 4.50 10.67 -3.30
C GLN A 258 5.54 10.17 -4.28
N SER A 259 6.77 9.96 -3.83
CA SER A 259 7.79 9.28 -4.63
C SER A 259 7.27 7.93 -5.11
N PRO A 260 7.52 7.55 -6.37
CA PRO A 260 7.21 6.20 -6.85
C PRO A 260 8.04 5.12 -6.16
N VAL A 261 9.09 5.50 -5.44
CA VAL A 261 10.02 4.59 -4.78
C VAL A 261 9.85 4.64 -3.26
N ALA A 262 9.83 3.47 -2.63
CA ALA A 262 10.00 3.33 -1.19
C ALA A 262 11.18 2.41 -0.89
N LEU A 263 11.82 2.68 0.24
CA LEU A 263 12.93 1.88 0.76
C LEU A 263 12.52 1.27 2.10
N GLY A 264 13.08 0.12 2.42
CA GLY A 264 12.86 -0.52 3.69
C GLY A 264 14.10 -1.23 4.20
N ALA A 265 14.20 -1.33 5.50
CA ALA A 265 15.22 -2.12 6.18
C ALA A 265 14.57 -2.95 7.29
N GLY A 266 15.23 -3.99 7.74
CA GLY A 266 14.75 -4.77 8.87
C GLY A 266 15.88 -5.53 9.54
N VAL A 267 15.71 -5.75 10.83
CA VAL A 267 16.58 -6.62 11.64
C VAL A 267 15.73 -7.74 12.21
N ALA A 268 16.15 -8.97 12.01
CA ALA A 268 15.55 -10.16 12.60
C ALA A 268 16.34 -10.62 13.81
N LEU A 269 15.66 -10.88 14.91
CA LEU A 269 16.19 -11.38 16.17
C LEU A 269 15.36 -12.60 16.60
N GLY A 270 15.60 -13.73 15.93
CA GLY A 270 14.75 -14.91 16.09
C GLY A 270 13.32 -14.68 15.63
N ARG A 271 12.37 -14.64 16.55
CA ARG A 271 10.94 -14.39 16.28
C ARG A 271 10.58 -12.91 16.21
N LEU A 272 11.41 -12.03 16.77
CA LEU A 272 11.22 -10.59 16.71
C LEU A 272 11.85 -10.02 15.46
N ARG A 273 11.13 -9.15 14.78
CA ARG A 273 11.66 -8.35 13.67
C ARG A 273 11.34 -6.89 13.91
N ILE A 274 12.33 -6.04 13.72
CA ILE A 274 12.18 -4.59 13.74
C ILE A 274 12.34 -4.14 12.31
N ASP A 275 11.35 -3.44 11.79
CA ASP A 275 11.29 -2.99 10.40
C ASP A 275 11.25 -1.46 10.36
N TYR A 276 11.86 -0.93 9.32
CA TYR A 276 11.84 0.47 8.98
C TYR A 276 11.43 0.61 7.52
N ALA A 277 10.64 1.65 7.21
CA ALA A 277 10.32 2.04 5.84
C ALA A 277 10.45 3.55 5.69
N TYR A 278 10.89 3.95 4.51
CA TYR A 278 11.06 5.35 4.11
C TYR A 278 10.42 5.55 2.74
N ARG A 279 9.69 6.66 2.60
CA ARG A 279 9.18 7.13 1.33
C ARG A 279 9.23 8.64 1.30
N GLU A 280 9.70 9.20 0.20
CA GLU A 280 9.74 10.63 -0.02
C GLU A 280 8.38 11.14 -0.53
N PHE A 281 8.02 12.33 -0.07
CA PHE A 281 6.89 13.09 -0.58
C PHE A 281 7.44 14.39 -1.19
N ASP A 282 6.83 14.86 -2.25
CA ASP A 282 7.21 16.12 -2.93
C ASP A 282 6.69 17.33 -2.12
N MET A 283 7.22 17.47 -0.89
CA MET A 283 6.94 18.57 0.02
C MET A 283 8.23 18.97 0.77
N PRO A 284 8.40 20.22 1.19
CA PRO A 284 9.53 20.62 2.06
C PRO A 284 9.59 19.72 3.31
N ASN A 285 10.72 19.06 3.54
CA ASN A 285 10.93 18.05 4.59
C ASN A 285 10.04 16.80 4.43
N GLY A 286 9.69 16.43 3.19
CA GLY A 286 8.69 15.44 2.85
C GLY A 286 9.06 13.96 3.04
N GLY A 287 10.08 13.62 3.82
CA GLY A 287 10.41 12.23 4.14
C GLY A 287 9.44 11.63 5.16
N VAL A 288 8.75 10.54 4.81
CA VAL A 288 7.91 9.78 5.73
C VAL A 288 8.69 8.60 6.27
N HIS A 289 8.81 8.53 7.57
CA HIS A 289 9.52 7.51 8.31
C HIS A 289 8.50 6.63 9.04
N ARG A 290 8.58 5.33 8.82
CA ARG A 290 7.77 4.34 9.54
C ARG A 290 8.68 3.35 10.25
N VAL A 291 8.40 3.11 11.51
CA VAL A 291 9.04 2.08 12.32
C VAL A 291 7.98 1.07 12.74
N GLY A 292 8.32 -0.21 12.73
CA GLY A 292 7.43 -1.26 13.16
C GLY A 292 8.17 -2.41 13.81
N ALA A 293 7.43 -3.17 14.60
CA ALA A 293 7.89 -4.41 15.20
C ALA A 293 6.92 -5.53 14.88
N ARG A 294 7.45 -6.71 14.58
CA ARG A 294 6.68 -7.93 14.33
C ARG A 294 7.22 -9.06 15.19
N TRP A 295 6.31 -9.84 15.77
CA TRP A 295 6.64 -11.03 16.53
C TRP A 295 5.81 -12.21 16.02
N GLY A 296 6.46 -13.37 15.90
CA GLY A 296 5.80 -14.57 15.42
C GLY A 296 6.58 -15.28 14.31
N GLN A 297 6.29 -16.56 14.08
CA GLN A 297 6.92 -17.52 13.14
C GLN A 297 8.37 -17.90 13.46
#